data_90744e64a27247c399f8d39718648c80
#
_entry.id   90744e64a27247c399f8d39718648c80
#
_cell.length_a   1.000
_cell.length_b   1.000
_cell.length_c   1.000
_cell.angle_alpha   90.00
_cell.angle_beta   90.00
_cell.angle_gamma   90.00
#
_symmetry.space_group_name_H-M   'P 1'
#
loop_
_entity.id
_entity.type
_entity.pdbx_description
1 polymer ?
#
loop_
_entity_poly.entity_id
_entity_poly.type
_entity_poly.pdbx_seq_one_letter_code
_entity_poly.pdbx_strand_id
1 'polypeptide(L)'
;FANGSSVAICGGLRYIVPDMQESKPTAMLAVPLLVESLYKKINQSIEKSGKAGLVNSMLHLTNMLKSVGIDIKRKVFKEIYDNLGGNMRIIVSAAAPIDKKIGRWVQDIGIEFLQGYGLTETAPIAALTPECDPRVGSVGIPVNCAQIKIHNPNENGEGEIWIKSKTLMLGYYEDEEATKEVVYDGWFNSGDIGYQDKDGYVYVTG
;
A
#
# COMPACT_ATOMS: atom_id res chain seq x y z
N PHE A 1 -3.99 -18.14 1.99
CA PHE A 1 -4.55 -19.51 1.86
C PHE A 1 -3.83 -20.49 2.77
N ALA A 2 -2.50 -20.50 2.81
CA ALA A 2 -1.74 -21.45 3.62
C ALA A 2 -2.09 -21.41 5.11
N ASN A 3 -2.56 -20.27 5.62
CA ASN A 3 -2.94 -20.05 7.02
C ASN A 3 -4.46 -20.05 7.25
N GLY A 4 -5.25 -20.65 6.34
CA GLY A 4 -6.70 -20.77 6.49
C GLY A 4 -7.50 -19.51 6.16
N SER A 5 -6.91 -18.52 5.49
CA SER A 5 -7.62 -17.32 5.03
C SER A 5 -8.52 -17.63 3.83
N SER A 6 -9.70 -17.02 3.77
CA SER A 6 -10.57 -17.02 2.60
C SER A 6 -10.32 -15.77 1.74
N VAL A 7 -10.56 -15.87 0.42
CA VAL A 7 -10.44 -14.75 -0.50
C VAL A 7 -11.78 -14.48 -1.16
N ALA A 8 -12.22 -13.22 -1.08
CA ALA A 8 -13.33 -12.69 -1.87
C ALA A 8 -12.76 -11.83 -2.99
N ILE A 9 -13.21 -12.09 -4.23
CA ILE A 9 -12.78 -11.32 -5.41
C ILE A 9 -13.86 -10.28 -5.69
N CYS A 10 -13.46 -9.00 -5.74
CA CYS A 10 -14.36 -7.91 -6.07
C CYS A 10 -14.81 -7.99 -7.53
N GLY A 11 -16.11 -7.87 -7.78
CA GLY A 11 -16.73 -7.88 -9.10
C GLY A 11 -16.43 -6.62 -9.94
N GLY A 12 -15.72 -5.64 -9.39
CA GLY A 12 -15.28 -4.39 -10.04
C GLY A 12 -15.63 -3.14 -9.23
N LEU A 13 -15.14 -1.99 -9.68
CA LEU A 13 -15.25 -0.70 -8.95
C LEU A 13 -16.69 -0.31 -8.56
N ARG A 14 -17.69 -0.73 -9.33
CA ARG A 14 -19.10 -0.44 -9.06
C ARG A 14 -19.64 -1.24 -7.87
N TYR A 15 -19.11 -2.43 -7.65
CA TYR A 15 -19.60 -3.40 -6.68
C TYR A 15 -18.77 -3.41 -5.40
N ILE A 16 -17.69 -2.61 -5.30
CA ILE A 16 -16.75 -2.66 -4.18
C ILE A 16 -17.44 -2.54 -2.82
N VAL A 17 -18.35 -1.59 -2.63
CA VAL A 17 -19.03 -1.40 -1.33
C VAL A 17 -20.02 -2.54 -1.04
N PRO A 18 -20.92 -2.96 -1.96
CA PRO A 18 -21.73 -4.15 -1.77
C PRO A 18 -20.90 -5.40 -1.48
N ASP A 19 -19.85 -5.67 -2.25
CA ASP A 19 -18.99 -6.85 -2.07
C ASP A 19 -18.28 -6.84 -0.71
N MET A 20 -17.84 -5.65 -0.25
CA MET A 20 -17.25 -5.50 1.09
C MET A 20 -18.26 -5.71 2.21
N GLN A 21 -19.49 -5.26 2.05
CA GLN A 21 -20.56 -5.46 3.03
C GLN A 21 -20.98 -6.93 3.13
N GLU A 22 -20.97 -7.65 2.00
CA GLU A 22 -21.29 -9.08 1.96
C GLU A 22 -20.15 -9.93 2.52
N SER A 23 -18.92 -9.73 2.02
CA SER A 23 -17.76 -10.54 2.39
C SER A 23 -17.13 -10.17 3.73
N LYS A 24 -17.40 -8.95 4.25
CA LYS A 24 -16.87 -8.41 5.51
C LYS A 24 -15.36 -8.63 5.68
N PRO A 25 -14.53 -8.18 4.73
CA PRO A 25 -13.11 -8.49 4.73
C PRO A 25 -12.39 -7.85 5.92
N THR A 26 -11.35 -8.52 6.39
CA THR A 26 -10.41 -7.98 7.39
C THR A 26 -9.20 -7.30 6.76
N ALA A 27 -8.84 -7.72 5.55
CA ALA A 27 -7.76 -7.15 4.76
C ALA A 27 -8.19 -6.95 3.30
N MET A 28 -7.69 -5.89 2.66
CA MET A 28 -7.94 -5.59 1.26
C MET A 28 -6.61 -5.37 0.53
N LEU A 29 -6.40 -6.11 -0.56
CA LEU A 29 -5.36 -5.82 -1.54
C LEU A 29 -5.98 -4.97 -2.64
N ALA A 30 -5.43 -3.81 -2.91
CA ALA A 30 -6.03 -2.83 -3.80
C ALA A 30 -5.00 -2.10 -4.66
N VAL A 31 -5.41 -1.72 -5.86
CA VAL A 31 -4.68 -0.71 -6.63
C VAL A 31 -5.05 0.69 -6.11
N PRO A 32 -4.18 1.71 -6.25
CA PRO A 32 -4.43 3.06 -5.75
C PRO A 32 -5.79 3.64 -6.15
N LEU A 33 -6.18 3.49 -7.42
CA LEU A 33 -7.47 3.98 -7.94
C LEU A 33 -8.68 3.48 -7.13
N LEU A 34 -8.61 2.26 -6.61
CA LEU A 34 -9.66 1.67 -5.79
C LEU A 34 -9.74 2.39 -4.43
N VAL A 35 -8.59 2.57 -3.77
CA VAL A 35 -8.51 3.28 -2.47
C VAL A 35 -8.95 4.73 -2.61
N GLU A 36 -8.52 5.40 -3.68
CA GLU A 36 -8.95 6.77 -4.00
C GLU A 36 -10.46 6.88 -4.23
N SER A 37 -11.05 5.89 -4.93
CA SER A 37 -12.49 5.84 -5.17
C SER A 37 -13.26 5.67 -3.86
N LEU A 38 -12.80 4.82 -2.96
CA LEU A 38 -13.37 4.67 -1.62
C LEU A 38 -13.26 5.96 -0.81
N TYR A 39 -12.07 6.56 -0.77
CA TYR A 39 -11.82 7.85 -0.12
C TYR A 39 -12.79 8.93 -0.61
N LYS A 40 -12.92 9.09 -1.94
CA LYS A 40 -13.83 10.07 -2.55
C LYS A 40 -15.28 9.81 -2.17
N LYS A 41 -15.76 8.58 -2.25
CA LYS A 41 -17.14 8.21 -1.90
C LYS A 41 -17.44 8.48 -0.43
N ILE A 42 -16.53 8.12 0.48
CA ILE A 42 -16.71 8.34 1.92
C ILE A 42 -16.74 9.84 2.23
N ASN A 43 -15.78 10.62 1.69
CA ASN A 43 -15.75 12.07 1.94
C ASN A 43 -16.97 12.80 1.35
N GLN A 44 -17.43 12.43 0.16
CA GLN A 44 -18.67 12.96 -0.40
C GLN A 44 -19.90 12.67 0.48
N SER A 45 -19.95 11.48 1.10
CA SER A 45 -21.02 11.14 2.04
C SER A 45 -20.95 12.00 3.31
N ILE A 46 -19.74 12.20 3.85
CA ILE A 46 -19.49 13.08 5.01
C ILE A 46 -19.89 14.52 4.71
N GLU A 47 -19.49 15.05 3.55
CA GLU A 47 -19.86 16.41 3.13
C GLU A 47 -21.37 16.58 2.98
N LYS A 48 -22.04 15.65 2.28
CA LYS A 48 -23.51 15.68 2.11
C LYS A 48 -24.27 15.62 3.44
N SER A 49 -23.71 14.94 4.45
CA SER A 49 -24.31 14.88 5.79
C SER A 49 -24.05 16.13 6.65
N GLY A 50 -23.26 17.10 6.15
CA GLY A 50 -22.86 18.30 6.89
C GLY A 50 -21.90 18.04 8.06
N LYS A 51 -21.34 16.82 8.16
CA LYS A 51 -20.49 16.38 9.30
C LYS A 51 -18.99 16.61 9.07
N ALA A 52 -18.56 17.27 7.98
CA ALA A 52 -17.16 17.40 7.61
C ALA A 52 -16.29 18.04 8.72
N GLY A 53 -16.77 19.15 9.32
CA GLY A 53 -16.07 19.79 10.44
C GLY A 53 -15.96 18.89 11.69
N LEU A 54 -17.02 18.15 11.99
CA LEU A 54 -17.03 17.20 13.11
C LEU A 54 -16.03 16.05 12.90
N VAL A 55 -16.03 15.47 11.71
CA VAL A 55 -15.07 14.38 11.36
C VAL A 55 -13.64 14.86 11.46
N ASN A 56 -13.31 16.04 10.94
CA ASN A 56 -11.96 16.61 11.05
C ASN A 56 -11.55 16.84 12.52
N SER A 57 -12.44 17.37 13.35
CA SER A 57 -12.16 17.52 14.79
C SER A 57 -11.94 16.19 15.49
N MET A 58 -12.74 15.17 15.12
CA MET A 58 -12.60 13.80 15.65
C MET A 58 -11.29 13.13 15.21
N LEU A 59 -10.83 13.34 13.97
CA LEU A 59 -9.52 12.84 13.51
C LEU A 59 -8.38 13.39 14.38
N HIS A 60 -8.38 14.71 14.63
CA HIS A 60 -7.37 15.32 15.51
C HIS A 60 -7.42 14.78 16.95
N LEU A 61 -8.62 14.71 17.53
CA LEU A 61 -8.82 14.21 18.89
C LEU A 61 -8.39 12.74 19.05
N THR A 62 -8.82 11.87 18.12
CA THR A 62 -8.48 10.44 18.17
C THR A 62 -6.99 10.19 17.94
N ASN A 63 -6.31 10.98 17.09
CA ASN A 63 -4.87 10.92 16.92
C ASN A 63 -4.12 11.35 18.18
N MET A 64 -4.57 12.41 18.86
CA MET A 64 -4.02 12.82 20.15
C MET A 64 -4.22 11.76 21.23
N LEU A 65 -5.39 11.14 21.33
CA LEU A 65 -5.65 10.04 22.27
C LEU A 65 -4.78 8.81 21.97
N LYS A 66 -4.59 8.47 20.71
CA LYS A 66 -3.72 7.35 20.30
C LYS A 66 -2.27 7.58 20.72
N SER A 67 -1.77 8.82 20.70
CA SER A 67 -0.41 9.14 21.15
C SER A 67 -0.16 8.88 22.64
N VAL A 68 -1.22 8.84 23.46
CA VAL A 68 -1.17 8.48 24.89
C VAL A 68 -1.69 7.05 25.15
N GLY A 69 -1.78 6.21 24.11
CA GLY A 69 -2.12 4.79 24.22
C GLY A 69 -3.61 4.48 24.22
N ILE A 70 -4.49 5.45 23.98
CA ILE A 70 -5.94 5.26 23.96
C ILE A 70 -6.44 5.26 22.51
N ASP A 71 -6.74 4.08 21.97
CA ASP A 71 -7.30 3.97 20.61
C ASP A 71 -8.82 3.74 20.65
N ILE A 72 -9.58 4.76 20.25
CA ILE A 72 -11.03 4.74 20.13
C ILE A 72 -11.52 4.94 18.69
N LYS A 73 -10.59 4.99 17.72
CA LYS A 73 -10.88 5.32 16.32
C LYS A 73 -12.01 4.45 15.74
N ARG A 74 -11.96 3.15 15.96
CA ARG A 74 -12.97 2.22 15.45
C ARG A 74 -14.38 2.52 15.98
N LYS A 75 -14.52 3.00 17.22
CA LYS A 75 -15.81 3.40 17.80
C LYS A 75 -16.28 4.72 17.21
N VAL A 76 -15.39 5.69 17.09
CA VAL A 76 -15.68 7.04 16.59
C VAL A 76 -16.05 7.00 15.10
N PHE A 77 -15.34 6.24 14.29
CA PHE A 77 -15.56 6.12 12.84
C PHE A 77 -16.40 4.90 12.44
N LYS A 78 -17.25 4.39 13.35
CA LYS A 78 -18.05 3.18 13.14
C LYS A 78 -18.82 3.19 11.82
N GLU A 79 -19.45 4.32 11.45
CA GLU A 79 -20.19 4.46 10.19
C GLU A 79 -19.32 4.21 8.95
N ILE A 80 -18.05 4.66 8.99
CA ILE A 80 -17.07 4.39 7.91
C ILE A 80 -16.74 2.90 7.87
N TYR A 81 -16.48 2.29 9.04
CA TYR A 81 -16.19 0.85 9.12
C TYR A 81 -17.35 0.00 8.64
N ASP A 82 -18.60 0.34 9.00
CA ASP A 82 -19.80 -0.38 8.56
C ASP A 82 -19.92 -0.36 7.02
N ASN A 83 -19.60 0.76 6.37
CA ASN A 83 -19.54 0.86 4.91
C ASN A 83 -18.43 0.00 4.28
N LEU A 84 -17.38 -0.32 5.03
CA LEU A 84 -16.29 -1.19 4.63
C LEU A 84 -16.49 -2.65 5.09
N GLY A 85 -17.72 -3.05 5.45
CA GLY A 85 -18.05 -4.39 5.91
C GLY A 85 -17.85 -4.64 7.40
N GLY A 86 -17.46 -3.63 8.18
CA GLY A 86 -17.34 -3.65 9.64
C GLY A 86 -16.04 -4.24 10.20
N ASN A 87 -15.30 -5.04 9.43
CA ASN A 87 -14.15 -5.81 9.94
C ASN A 87 -12.80 -5.35 9.39
N MET A 88 -12.77 -4.33 8.52
CA MET A 88 -11.54 -3.87 7.88
C MET A 88 -10.47 -3.49 8.91
N ARG A 89 -9.27 -4.02 8.73
CA ARG A 89 -8.09 -3.75 9.57
C ARG A 89 -6.93 -3.21 8.77
N ILE A 90 -6.70 -3.79 7.58
CA ILE A 90 -5.51 -3.54 6.76
C ILE A 90 -5.93 -3.27 5.32
N ILE A 91 -5.37 -2.23 4.73
CA ILE A 91 -5.43 -1.98 3.28
C ILE A 91 -3.99 -1.98 2.77
N VAL A 92 -3.69 -2.87 1.84
CA VAL A 92 -2.41 -2.91 1.13
C VAL A 92 -2.62 -2.35 -0.27
N SER A 93 -1.92 -1.26 -0.58
CA SER A 93 -1.93 -0.64 -1.91
C SER A 93 -0.61 -0.90 -2.62
N ALA A 94 -0.69 -1.36 -3.88
CA ALA A 94 0.49 -1.65 -4.70
C ALA A 94 0.22 -1.36 -6.18
N ALA A 95 1.23 -1.53 -7.02
CA ALA A 95 1.22 -1.38 -8.48
C ALA A 95 1.23 0.04 -9.04
N ALA A 96 1.04 1.08 -8.22
CA ALA A 96 1.20 2.47 -8.66
C ALA A 96 1.35 3.39 -7.42
N PRO A 97 1.86 4.62 -7.59
CA PRO A 97 1.87 5.62 -6.52
C PRO A 97 0.46 5.98 -6.06
N ILE A 98 0.32 6.33 -4.77
CA ILE A 98 -0.92 6.87 -4.19
C ILE A 98 -0.64 8.20 -3.51
N ASP A 99 -1.61 9.12 -3.53
CA ASP A 99 -1.49 10.37 -2.79
C ASP A 99 -1.30 10.09 -1.28
N LYS A 100 -0.21 10.62 -0.74
CA LYS A 100 0.15 10.50 0.69
C LYS A 100 -0.97 10.96 1.63
N LYS A 101 -1.81 11.93 1.19
CA LYS A 101 -2.97 12.40 1.98
C LYS A 101 -3.99 11.28 2.18
N ILE A 102 -4.22 10.47 1.15
CA ILE A 102 -5.17 9.36 1.20
C ILE A 102 -4.67 8.25 2.12
N GLY A 103 -3.40 7.86 1.98
CA GLY A 103 -2.79 6.88 2.88
C GLY A 103 -2.83 7.33 4.35
N ARG A 104 -2.49 8.60 4.63
CA ARG A 104 -2.59 9.17 5.98
C ARG A 104 -4.02 9.18 6.49
N TRP A 105 -4.98 9.58 5.68
CA TRP A 105 -6.39 9.57 6.06
C TRP A 105 -6.87 8.16 6.44
N VAL A 106 -6.47 7.12 5.70
CA VAL A 106 -6.78 5.72 6.03
C VAL A 106 -6.21 5.35 7.41
N GLN A 107 -4.97 5.74 7.70
CA GLN A 107 -4.36 5.52 9.03
C GLN A 107 -5.04 6.35 10.13
N ASP A 108 -5.47 7.56 9.80
CA ASP A 108 -6.13 8.47 10.74
C ASP A 108 -7.50 7.95 11.19
N ILE A 109 -8.24 7.28 10.33
CA ILE A 109 -9.47 6.60 10.72
C ILE A 109 -9.26 5.26 11.45
N GLY A 110 -8.00 4.80 11.58
CA GLY A 110 -7.63 3.61 12.36
C GLY A 110 -7.50 2.32 11.55
N ILE A 111 -7.44 2.40 10.22
CA ILE A 111 -7.12 1.27 9.33
C ILE A 111 -5.62 1.32 9.01
N GLU A 112 -4.93 0.20 9.15
CA GLU A 112 -3.53 0.10 8.76
C GLU A 112 -3.41 0.24 7.24
N PHE A 113 -2.55 1.17 6.80
CA PHE A 113 -2.30 1.39 5.39
C PHE A 113 -0.87 1.02 5.05
N LEU A 114 -0.72 -0.01 4.26
CA LEU A 114 0.56 -0.54 3.82
C LEU A 114 0.72 -0.32 2.32
N GLN A 115 1.95 -0.05 1.90
CA GLN A 115 2.31 0.07 0.50
C GLN A 115 3.29 -1.04 0.13
N GLY A 116 3.06 -1.67 -1.02
CA GLY A 116 3.96 -2.66 -1.59
C GLY A 116 4.52 -2.22 -2.93
N TYR A 117 5.71 -2.72 -3.24
CA TYR A 117 6.39 -2.49 -4.50
C TYR A 117 6.89 -3.82 -5.07
N GLY A 118 6.79 -3.94 -6.35
CA GLY A 118 7.31 -5.05 -7.11
C GLY A 118 6.72 -5.09 -8.51
N LEU A 119 7.21 -6.01 -9.30
CA LEU A 119 6.90 -6.18 -10.70
C LEU A 119 6.57 -7.64 -10.98
N THR A 120 5.97 -7.92 -12.12
CA THR A 120 5.70 -9.30 -12.57
C THR A 120 6.98 -10.12 -12.58
N GLU A 121 8.08 -9.51 -12.96
CA GLU A 121 9.42 -10.08 -13.01
C GLU A 121 9.96 -10.50 -11.63
N THR A 122 9.41 -9.98 -10.55
CA THR A 122 9.81 -10.31 -9.16
C THR A 122 8.81 -11.18 -8.42
N ALA A 123 7.71 -11.61 -9.05
CA ALA A 123 6.66 -12.55 -8.63
C ALA A 123 6.05 -12.31 -7.24
N PRO A 124 5.28 -11.28 -7.01
CA PRO A 124 5.29 -9.93 -7.58
C PRO A 124 5.87 -8.88 -6.62
N ILE A 125 6.19 -9.23 -5.33
CA ILE A 125 6.55 -8.28 -4.27
C ILE A 125 8.04 -8.31 -3.98
N ALA A 126 8.70 -7.14 -4.08
CA ALA A 126 10.10 -6.93 -3.71
C ALA A 126 10.25 -6.13 -2.40
N ALA A 127 9.34 -5.18 -2.12
CA ALA A 127 9.30 -4.44 -0.87
C ALA A 127 7.87 -4.29 -0.35
N LEU A 128 7.73 -4.18 0.97
CA LEU A 128 6.45 -3.98 1.65
C LEU A 128 6.67 -3.14 2.91
N THR A 129 5.75 -2.21 3.16
CA THR A 129 5.73 -1.44 4.41
C THR A 129 5.44 -2.37 5.59
N PRO A 130 6.27 -2.40 6.66
CA PRO A 130 6.00 -3.23 7.83
C PRO A 130 4.84 -2.65 8.67
N GLU A 131 4.00 -3.53 9.24
CA GLU A 131 2.88 -3.13 10.10
C GLU A 131 3.33 -2.35 11.35
N CYS A 132 4.50 -2.68 11.89
CA CYS A 132 5.00 -2.07 13.14
C CYS A 132 5.51 -0.62 12.95
N ASP A 133 5.88 -0.22 11.72
CA ASP A 133 6.35 1.13 11.39
C ASP A 133 5.90 1.53 9.97
N PRO A 134 4.60 1.76 9.75
CA PRO A 134 4.08 2.10 8.43
C PRO A 134 4.44 3.54 8.05
N ARG A 135 5.29 3.71 7.02
CA ARG A 135 5.71 5.03 6.51
C ARG A 135 4.98 5.35 5.21
N VAL A 136 3.94 6.18 5.30
CA VAL A 136 3.19 6.61 4.11
C VAL A 136 4.07 7.37 3.13
N GLY A 137 4.04 6.91 1.88
CA GLY A 137 4.86 7.47 0.79
C GLY A 137 6.16 6.70 0.54
N SER A 138 6.49 5.73 1.42
CA SER A 138 7.46 4.69 1.14
C SER A 138 6.75 3.44 0.63
N VAL A 139 7.42 2.66 -0.18
CA VAL A 139 6.97 1.32 -0.57
C VAL A 139 7.47 0.23 0.39
N GLY A 140 8.08 0.65 1.51
CA GLY A 140 8.53 -0.22 2.59
C GLY A 140 9.98 -0.67 2.47
N ILE A 141 10.30 -1.74 3.16
CA ILE A 141 11.61 -2.38 3.19
C ILE A 141 11.59 -3.64 2.31
N PRO A 142 12.75 -4.09 1.80
CA PRO A 142 12.82 -5.34 1.06
C PRO A 142 12.23 -6.52 1.85
N VAL A 143 11.44 -7.36 1.19
CA VAL A 143 10.93 -8.60 1.81
C VAL A 143 12.04 -9.62 2.02
N ASN A 144 11.86 -10.60 2.91
CA ASN A 144 12.89 -11.55 3.32
C ASN A 144 13.58 -12.31 2.18
N CYS A 145 12.93 -12.48 1.04
CA CYS A 145 13.48 -13.17 -0.13
C CYS A 145 14.12 -12.21 -1.15
N ALA A 146 14.05 -10.90 -0.93
CA ALA A 146 14.55 -9.87 -1.84
C ALA A 146 15.61 -8.98 -1.22
N GLN A 147 16.46 -8.42 -2.07
CA GLN A 147 17.41 -7.35 -1.77
C GLN A 147 17.17 -6.23 -2.78
N ILE A 148 17.27 -4.99 -2.32
CA ILE A 148 17.15 -3.81 -3.17
C ILE A 148 18.43 -2.99 -3.01
N LYS A 149 18.95 -2.47 -4.12
CA LYS A 149 20.01 -1.47 -4.13
C LYS A 149 19.65 -0.33 -5.07
N ILE A 150 20.14 0.85 -4.76
CA ILE A 150 20.07 2.00 -5.66
C ILE A 150 21.34 2.00 -6.49
N HIS A 151 21.20 1.83 -7.80
CA HIS A 151 22.33 1.78 -8.73
C HIS A 151 22.58 3.16 -9.31
N ASN A 152 23.85 3.54 -9.40
CA ASN A 152 24.30 4.86 -9.89
C ASN A 152 23.56 6.06 -9.26
N PRO A 153 23.52 6.18 -7.90
CA PRO A 153 22.81 7.27 -7.26
C PRO A 153 23.43 8.62 -7.59
N ASN A 154 22.56 9.61 -7.80
CA ASN A 154 22.96 11.02 -7.95
C ASN A 154 23.33 11.64 -6.58
N GLU A 155 23.62 12.95 -6.55
CA GLU A 155 23.97 13.70 -5.34
C GLU A 155 22.88 13.67 -4.26
N ASN A 156 21.62 13.45 -4.64
CA ASN A 156 20.46 13.32 -3.73
C ASN A 156 20.22 11.87 -3.27
N GLY A 157 21.04 10.92 -3.73
CA GLY A 157 20.88 9.50 -3.43
C GLY A 157 19.84 8.78 -4.28
N GLU A 158 19.27 9.42 -5.31
CA GLU A 158 18.33 8.83 -6.24
C GLU A 158 19.06 8.15 -7.40
N GLY A 159 18.63 6.95 -7.75
CA GLY A 159 19.17 6.18 -8.85
C GLY A 159 18.24 5.05 -9.24
N GLU A 160 18.70 4.18 -10.12
CA GLU A 160 17.92 3.02 -10.57
C GLU A 160 17.69 2.02 -9.44
N ILE A 161 16.46 1.56 -9.30
CA ILE A 161 16.11 0.51 -8.32
C ILE A 161 16.45 -0.85 -8.93
N TRP A 162 17.46 -1.51 -8.36
CA TRP A 162 17.85 -2.86 -8.76
C TRP A 162 17.45 -3.86 -7.70
N ILE A 163 16.88 -4.98 -8.14
CA ILE A 163 16.27 -6.00 -7.28
C ILE A 163 16.98 -7.34 -7.49
N LYS A 164 17.36 -8.00 -6.40
CA LYS A 164 17.79 -9.39 -6.40
C LYS A 164 16.84 -10.20 -5.54
N SER A 165 16.23 -11.25 -6.09
CA SER A 165 15.23 -12.03 -5.36
C SER A 165 15.31 -13.50 -5.75
N LYS A 166 14.93 -14.37 -4.81
CA LYS A 166 14.70 -15.80 -5.10
C LYS A 166 13.49 -16.04 -6.00
N THR A 167 12.63 -15.03 -6.11
CA THR A 167 11.41 -15.06 -6.94
C THR A 167 11.58 -14.31 -8.26
N LEU A 168 12.81 -13.93 -8.60
CA LEU A 168 13.10 -13.29 -9.88
C LEU A 168 12.75 -14.21 -11.04
N MET A 169 12.16 -13.67 -12.10
CA MET A 169 11.85 -14.41 -13.32
C MET A 169 13.09 -15.11 -13.89
N LEU A 170 12.89 -16.18 -14.62
CA LEU A 170 13.96 -16.87 -15.37
C LEU A 170 14.39 -16.08 -16.61
N GLY A 171 13.50 -15.26 -17.15
CA GLY A 171 13.69 -14.42 -18.31
C GLY A 171 12.37 -14.14 -19.01
N TYR A 172 12.41 -13.27 -20.02
CA TYR A 172 11.29 -13.06 -20.93
C TYR A 172 11.15 -14.23 -21.89
N TYR A 173 9.90 -14.62 -22.15
CA TYR A 173 9.60 -15.79 -23.00
C TYR A 173 10.10 -15.56 -24.43
N GLU A 174 10.96 -16.47 -24.93
CA GLU A 174 11.58 -16.44 -26.26
C GLU A 174 12.30 -15.12 -26.58
N ASP A 175 12.76 -14.35 -25.56
CA ASP A 175 13.45 -13.06 -25.71
C ASP A 175 14.66 -12.96 -24.75
N GLU A 176 15.73 -13.64 -25.15
CA GLU A 176 16.97 -13.61 -24.37
C GLU A 176 17.68 -12.24 -24.42
N GLU A 177 17.50 -11.49 -25.50
CA GLU A 177 18.12 -10.17 -25.66
C GLU A 177 17.51 -9.19 -24.66
N ALA A 178 16.19 -9.06 -24.63
CA ALA A 178 15.51 -8.25 -23.62
C ALA A 178 15.82 -8.71 -22.18
N THR A 179 15.98 -10.03 -21.96
CA THR A 179 16.38 -10.53 -20.63
C THR A 179 17.77 -10.06 -20.24
N LYS A 180 18.74 -10.09 -21.15
CA LYS A 180 20.12 -9.64 -20.91
C LYS A 180 20.21 -8.12 -20.68
N GLU A 181 19.27 -7.34 -21.22
CA GLU A 181 19.22 -5.90 -21.02
C GLU A 181 18.78 -5.49 -19.60
N VAL A 182 18.08 -6.36 -18.88
CA VAL A 182 17.52 -6.03 -17.55
C VAL A 182 18.08 -6.89 -16.41
N VAL A 183 18.69 -8.05 -16.70
CA VAL A 183 19.24 -8.95 -15.68
C VAL A 183 20.75 -9.01 -15.76
N TYR A 184 21.43 -8.54 -14.71
CA TYR A 184 22.88 -8.48 -14.60
C TYR A 184 23.35 -9.15 -13.31
N ASP A 185 24.08 -10.26 -13.40
CA ASP A 185 24.64 -10.98 -12.24
C ASP A 185 23.61 -11.26 -11.14
N GLY A 186 22.42 -11.68 -11.57
CA GLY A 186 21.30 -12.00 -10.68
C GLY A 186 20.59 -10.78 -10.06
N TRP A 187 20.93 -9.57 -10.53
CA TRP A 187 20.20 -8.34 -10.25
C TRP A 187 19.32 -7.97 -11.44
N PHE A 188 18.11 -7.59 -11.16
CA PHE A 188 17.13 -7.11 -12.13
C PHE A 188 17.05 -5.58 -12.03
N ASN A 189 17.28 -4.89 -13.15
CA ASN A 189 17.02 -3.48 -13.29
C ASN A 189 15.52 -3.27 -13.50
N SER A 190 14.82 -2.65 -12.54
CA SER A 190 13.37 -2.46 -12.61
C SER A 190 12.94 -1.39 -13.62
N GLY A 191 13.87 -0.51 -14.03
CA GLY A 191 13.57 0.69 -14.81
C GLY A 191 13.00 1.83 -13.97
N ASP A 192 12.68 1.61 -12.70
CA ASP A 192 12.18 2.64 -11.80
C ASP A 192 13.33 3.40 -11.14
N ILE A 193 13.09 4.67 -10.83
CA ILE A 193 14.03 5.55 -10.10
C ILE A 193 13.53 5.71 -8.67
N GLY A 194 14.48 5.74 -7.73
CA GLY A 194 14.15 5.93 -6.32
C GLY A 194 15.37 6.08 -5.44
N TYR A 195 15.12 6.13 -4.15
CA TYR A 195 16.17 6.16 -3.11
C TYR A 195 15.79 5.26 -1.94
N GLN A 196 16.78 4.93 -1.13
CA GLN A 196 16.60 4.21 0.13
C GLN A 196 17.07 5.08 1.28
N ASP A 197 16.25 5.21 2.33
CA ASP A 197 16.64 5.96 3.50
C ASP A 197 17.57 5.14 4.44
N LYS A 198 18.07 5.79 5.48
CA LYS A 198 19.00 5.19 6.45
C LYS A 198 18.42 3.99 7.21
N ASP A 199 17.10 3.89 7.30
CA ASP A 199 16.38 2.80 7.97
C ASP A 199 16.00 1.68 7.00
N GLY A 200 16.38 1.81 5.71
CA GLY A 200 16.16 0.79 4.68
C GLY A 200 14.84 0.91 3.94
N TYR A 201 14.06 1.97 4.17
CA TYR A 201 12.82 2.20 3.43
C TYR A 201 13.10 2.71 2.02
N VAL A 202 12.42 2.12 1.05
CA VAL A 202 12.52 2.46 -0.37
C VAL A 202 11.43 3.45 -0.76
N TYR A 203 11.81 4.45 -1.55
CA TYR A 203 10.93 5.48 -2.10
C TYR A 203 11.10 5.50 -3.60
N VAL A 204 10.01 5.29 -4.34
CA VAL A 204 9.98 5.38 -5.81
C VAL A 204 9.64 6.81 -6.18
N THR A 205 10.45 7.42 -7.06
CA THR A 205 10.32 8.84 -7.46
C THR A 205 10.06 9.02 -8.96
N GLY A 206 10.32 7.99 -9.78
CA GLY A 206 10.09 8.01 -11.22
C GLY A 206 10.16 6.65 -11.88
#